data_26abb867417e4383ed2c63325c65cf94
#
_entry.id   26abb867417e4383ed2c63325c65cf94
#
_cell.length_a   1.000
_cell.length_b   1.000
_cell.length_c   1.000
_cell.angle_alpha   90.00
_cell.angle_beta   90.00
_cell.angle_gamma   90.00
#
_symmetry.space_group_name_H-M   'P 1'
#
loop_
_entity.id
_entity.type
_entity.pdbx_description
1 polymer ?
#
loop_
_entity_poly.entity_id
_entity_poly.type
_entity_poly.pdbx_seq_one_letter_code
_entity_poly.pdbx_strand_id
1 'polypeptide(L)'
;MASDYLKLYEDYLREEKHASENTLSSYLRDLRQFSEHLAAQRVTDLRKVRTAAISDYVAWMGGKGKSAATVTRALASIKSFYAFLAERGEIKTNPAKGVAALKVERRFPEILTGKEVELFLDQPRCVDAKGYRDHAMLELLYATGIRVSELISLDEGDCSLSAGFIRCESKGKERIIPLYPAAVKALSDYIKDVRPQLLADPEETALFVNMNGERMSRQGFWKIVKHYQEMAQIDKDITPHTLRHSFAVHLLENGADLRAIQEMLGHADISSTQIYTHVVKKQLRDIYQKAHPRA
;
A
#
# COMPACT_ATOMS: atom_id res chain seq x y z
N MET A 1 14.79 -2.82 31.59
CA MET A 1 15.43 -1.55 31.12
C MET A 1 15.17 -1.28 29.64
N ALA A 2 15.67 -2.05 28.66
CA ALA A 2 15.34 -1.79 27.24
C ALA A 2 13.86 -1.95 26.94
N SER A 3 13.21 -2.99 27.51
CA SER A 3 11.77 -3.26 27.36
C SER A 3 10.89 -2.12 27.88
N ASP A 4 11.30 -1.45 28.95
CA ASP A 4 10.51 -0.40 29.58
C ASP A 4 10.47 0.86 28.71
N TYR A 5 11.61 1.24 28.12
CA TYR A 5 11.66 2.36 27.20
C TYR A 5 10.90 2.12 25.90
N LEU A 6 10.89 0.87 25.40
CA LEU A 6 10.10 0.53 24.21
C LEU A 6 8.60 0.60 24.51
N LYS A 7 8.16 0.23 25.71
CA LYS A 7 6.77 0.36 26.14
C LYS A 7 6.35 1.82 26.28
N LEU A 8 7.17 2.62 26.96
CA LEU A 8 6.92 4.07 27.08
C LEU A 8 6.86 4.76 25.72
N TYR A 9 7.68 4.32 24.75
CA TYR A 9 7.65 4.84 23.41
C TYR A 9 6.41 4.37 22.63
N GLU A 10 5.94 3.16 22.85
CA GLU A 10 4.68 2.66 22.31
C GLU A 10 3.51 3.53 22.77
N ASP A 11 3.41 3.81 24.07
CA ASP A 11 2.37 4.65 24.65
C ASP A 11 2.45 6.08 24.08
N TYR A 12 3.65 6.67 23.98
CA TYR A 12 3.87 7.96 23.33
C TYR A 12 3.40 8.00 21.88
N LEU A 13 3.73 6.99 21.08
CA LEU A 13 3.29 6.92 19.68
C LEU A 13 1.77 6.80 19.57
N ARG A 14 1.14 6.07 20.48
CA ARG A 14 -0.30 5.83 20.51
C ARG A 14 -1.06 7.06 21.00
N GLU A 15 -0.68 7.57 22.13
CA GLU A 15 -1.46 8.59 22.87
C GLU A 15 -1.11 10.03 22.46
N GLU A 16 0.17 10.33 22.26
CA GLU A 16 0.60 11.72 21.95
C GLU A 16 0.77 11.95 20.44
N LYS A 17 1.23 10.95 19.69
CA LYS A 17 1.46 11.10 18.23
C LYS A 17 0.30 10.57 17.39
N HIS A 18 -0.68 9.89 17.99
CA HIS A 18 -1.81 9.29 17.27
C HIS A 18 -1.38 8.47 16.04
N ALA A 19 -0.26 7.74 16.18
CA ALA A 19 0.32 6.96 15.10
C ALA A 19 -0.63 5.84 14.68
N SER A 20 -0.70 5.57 13.38
CA SER A 20 -1.47 4.43 12.88
C SER A 20 -0.90 3.10 13.39
N GLU A 21 -1.74 2.09 13.56
CA GLU A 21 -1.32 0.73 13.99
C GLU A 21 -0.20 0.15 13.09
N ASN A 22 -0.22 0.46 11.79
CA ASN A 22 0.85 0.06 10.87
C ASN A 22 2.19 0.77 11.18
N THR A 23 2.14 2.05 11.53
CA THR A 23 3.33 2.81 11.92
C THR A 23 3.86 2.28 13.25
N LEU A 24 2.98 2.10 14.22
CA LEU A 24 3.29 1.59 15.54
C LEU A 24 3.97 0.21 15.45
N SER A 25 3.32 -0.76 14.80
CA SER A 25 3.85 -2.11 14.64
C SER A 25 5.18 -2.16 13.88
N SER A 26 5.34 -1.30 12.86
CA SER A 26 6.59 -1.22 12.08
C SER A 26 7.72 -0.63 12.90
N TYR A 27 7.49 0.46 13.62
CA TYR A 27 8.49 1.13 14.45
C TYR A 27 8.94 0.24 15.61
N LEU A 28 8.00 -0.39 16.29
CA LEU A 28 8.33 -1.29 17.39
C LEU A 28 9.10 -2.52 16.91
N ARG A 29 8.78 -3.08 15.75
CA ARG A 29 9.52 -4.20 15.15
C ARG A 29 10.96 -3.79 14.83
N ASP A 30 11.15 -2.63 14.22
CA ASP A 30 12.47 -2.12 13.87
C ASP A 30 13.31 -1.88 15.13
N LEU A 31 12.71 -1.33 16.19
CA LEU A 31 13.40 -1.05 17.45
C LEU A 31 13.72 -2.32 18.25
N ARG A 32 12.84 -3.32 18.21
CA ARG A 32 13.15 -4.65 18.81
C ARG A 32 14.36 -5.27 18.10
N GLN A 33 14.38 -5.30 16.78
CA GLN A 33 15.51 -5.82 16.01
C GLN A 33 16.81 -5.05 16.30
N PHE A 34 16.73 -3.74 16.42
CA PHE A 34 17.86 -2.89 16.80
C PHE A 34 18.34 -3.22 18.22
N SER A 35 17.43 -3.34 19.17
CA SER A 35 17.74 -3.69 20.57
C SER A 35 18.39 -5.08 20.69
N GLU A 36 17.92 -6.07 19.93
CA GLU A 36 18.49 -7.41 19.86
C GLU A 36 19.93 -7.38 19.31
N HIS A 37 20.15 -6.60 18.25
CA HIS A 37 21.48 -6.42 17.69
C HIS A 37 22.45 -5.78 18.67
N LEU A 38 22.03 -4.76 19.40
CA LEU A 38 22.82 -4.13 20.45
C LEU A 38 23.12 -5.08 21.63
N ALA A 39 22.12 -5.86 22.03
CA ALA A 39 22.30 -6.85 23.10
C ALA A 39 23.35 -7.91 22.74
N ALA A 40 23.38 -8.36 21.48
CA ALA A 40 24.44 -9.24 20.97
C ALA A 40 25.85 -8.62 21.06
N GLN A 41 25.95 -7.29 21.05
CA GLN A 41 27.17 -6.54 21.26
C GLN A 41 27.40 -6.13 22.74
N ARG A 42 26.62 -6.71 23.67
CA ARG A 42 26.64 -6.42 25.11
C ARG A 42 26.25 -4.97 25.48
N VAL A 43 25.54 -4.27 24.59
CA VAL A 43 24.96 -2.96 24.86
C VAL A 43 23.49 -3.12 25.25
N THR A 44 23.19 -3.06 26.54
CA THR A 44 21.85 -3.29 27.12
C THR A 44 21.12 -2.02 27.53
N ASP A 45 21.85 -0.91 27.75
CA ASP A 45 21.28 0.39 28.10
C ASP A 45 21.16 1.27 26.85
N LEU A 46 19.92 1.42 26.36
CA LEU A 46 19.62 2.22 25.16
C LEU A 46 19.99 3.69 25.28
N ARG A 47 20.13 4.23 26.50
CA ARG A 47 20.56 5.63 26.74
C ARG A 47 22.04 5.87 26.48
N LYS A 48 22.85 4.80 26.52
CA LYS A 48 24.31 4.86 26.33
C LYS A 48 24.76 4.56 24.92
N VAL A 49 23.82 4.37 24.00
CA VAL A 49 24.11 4.08 22.58
C VAL A 49 24.75 5.30 21.94
N ARG A 50 25.85 5.07 21.24
CA ARG A 50 26.60 6.11 20.49
C ARG A 50 26.23 6.07 19.01
N THR A 51 26.47 7.18 18.33
CA THR A 51 26.26 7.31 16.87
C THR A 51 26.93 6.18 16.08
N ALA A 52 28.16 5.78 16.48
CA ALA A 52 28.88 4.69 15.83
C ALA A 52 28.06 3.36 15.82
N ALA A 53 27.49 2.99 16.98
CA ALA A 53 26.71 1.75 17.07
C ALA A 53 25.45 1.76 16.17
N ILE A 54 24.84 2.93 15.95
CA ILE A 54 23.71 3.07 15.03
C ILE A 54 24.20 2.98 13.57
N SER A 55 25.34 3.57 13.25
CA SER A 55 25.96 3.47 11.93
C SER A 55 26.35 2.03 11.60
N ASP A 56 26.93 1.32 12.58
CA ASP A 56 27.29 -0.11 12.45
C ASP A 56 26.04 -0.98 12.23
N TYR A 57 24.93 -0.69 12.91
CA TYR A 57 23.67 -1.38 12.68
C TYR A 57 23.13 -1.16 11.27
N VAL A 58 23.18 0.08 10.77
CA VAL A 58 22.77 0.41 9.39
C VAL A 58 23.62 -0.36 8.38
N ALA A 59 24.94 -0.40 8.58
CA ALA A 59 25.85 -1.18 7.74
C ALA A 59 25.57 -2.69 7.81
N TRP A 60 25.34 -3.21 9.01
CA TRP A 60 24.97 -4.61 9.24
C TRP A 60 23.67 -5.00 8.52
N MET A 61 22.64 -4.15 8.57
CA MET A 61 21.40 -4.39 7.83
C MET A 61 21.66 -4.48 6.31
N GLY A 62 22.48 -3.59 5.77
CA GLY A 62 22.91 -3.62 4.38
C GLY A 62 23.65 -4.91 4.03
N GLY A 63 24.61 -5.31 4.86
CA GLY A 63 25.36 -6.58 4.71
C GLY A 63 24.49 -7.84 4.80
N LYS A 64 23.32 -7.76 5.48
CA LYS A 64 22.29 -8.81 5.51
C LYS A 64 21.36 -8.80 4.29
N GLY A 65 21.62 -7.99 3.29
CA GLY A 65 20.82 -7.89 2.06
C GLY A 65 19.46 -7.21 2.24
N LYS A 66 19.26 -6.43 3.33
CA LYS A 66 18.03 -5.65 3.47
C LYS A 66 17.98 -4.52 2.45
N SER A 67 16.80 -4.30 1.88
CA SER A 67 16.61 -3.22 0.90
C SER A 67 16.91 -1.84 1.50
N ALA A 68 17.40 -0.89 0.69
CA ALA A 68 17.66 0.47 1.11
C ALA A 68 16.42 1.15 1.73
N ALA A 69 15.23 0.85 1.23
CA ALA A 69 13.97 1.34 1.81
C ALA A 69 13.73 0.79 3.23
N THR A 70 14.00 -0.51 3.46
CA THR A 70 13.88 -1.13 4.78
C THR A 70 14.87 -0.51 5.77
N VAL A 71 16.12 -0.32 5.35
CA VAL A 71 17.17 0.30 6.19
C VAL A 71 16.82 1.75 6.52
N THR A 72 16.33 2.51 5.53
CA THR A 72 15.92 3.91 5.73
C THR A 72 14.74 4.01 6.70
N ARG A 73 13.75 3.11 6.59
CA ARG A 73 12.63 3.07 7.54
C ARG A 73 13.10 2.72 8.95
N ALA A 74 13.95 1.72 9.11
CA ALA A 74 14.49 1.34 10.41
C ALA A 74 15.28 2.49 11.06
N LEU A 75 16.07 3.21 10.26
CA LEU A 75 16.78 4.40 10.75
C LEU A 75 15.82 5.52 11.15
N ALA A 76 14.69 5.71 10.43
CA ALA A 76 13.66 6.66 10.82
C ALA A 76 13.00 6.29 12.16
N SER A 77 12.71 4.99 12.39
CA SER A 77 12.21 4.48 13.66
C SER A 77 13.19 4.76 14.80
N ILE A 78 14.48 4.50 14.60
CA ILE A 78 15.54 4.76 15.57
C ILE A 78 15.66 6.26 15.85
N LYS A 79 15.66 7.12 14.82
CA LYS A 79 15.71 8.59 14.99
C LYS A 79 14.54 9.11 15.80
N SER A 80 13.33 8.59 15.54
CA SER A 80 12.13 8.96 16.27
C SER A 80 12.19 8.54 17.74
N PHE A 81 12.65 7.31 18.01
CA PHE A 81 12.83 6.83 19.37
C PHE A 81 13.84 7.65 20.17
N TYR A 82 14.99 7.97 19.59
CA TYR A 82 15.98 8.79 20.28
C TYR A 82 15.57 10.27 20.40
N ALA A 83 14.71 10.77 19.51
CA ALA A 83 14.09 12.08 19.68
C ALA A 83 13.15 12.08 20.91
N PHE A 84 12.33 11.04 21.06
CA PHE A 84 11.48 10.83 22.23
C PHE A 84 12.29 10.77 23.53
N LEU A 85 13.37 9.99 23.58
CA LEU A 85 14.22 9.92 24.78
C LEU A 85 14.87 11.28 25.12
N ALA A 86 15.26 12.07 24.13
CA ALA A 86 15.81 13.41 24.34
C ALA A 86 14.73 14.40 24.82
N GLU A 87 13.53 14.32 24.30
CA GLU A 87 12.36 15.13 24.73
C GLU A 87 11.98 14.86 26.19
N ARG A 88 12.09 13.59 26.61
CA ARG A 88 11.84 13.16 28.01
C ARG A 88 13.04 13.42 28.96
N GLY A 89 14.15 13.96 28.46
CA GLY A 89 15.33 14.24 29.28
C GLY A 89 16.18 13.03 29.67
N GLU A 90 15.86 11.83 29.14
CA GLU A 90 16.59 10.59 29.40
C GLU A 90 17.99 10.59 28.80
N ILE A 91 18.20 11.37 27.75
CA ILE A 91 19.47 11.62 27.09
C ILE A 91 19.64 13.11 26.73
N LYS A 92 20.88 13.57 26.70
CA LYS A 92 21.17 14.98 26.37
C LYS A 92 21.07 15.31 24.89
N THR A 93 21.41 14.35 24.04
CA THR A 93 21.44 14.53 22.58
C THR A 93 21.00 13.28 21.86
N ASN A 94 20.32 13.43 20.73
CA ASN A 94 19.89 12.31 19.90
C ASN A 94 21.09 11.74 19.10
N PRO A 95 21.59 10.52 19.42
CA PRO A 95 22.75 9.93 18.76
C PRO A 95 22.49 9.53 17.31
N ALA A 96 21.21 9.42 16.90
CA ALA A 96 20.82 9.06 15.54
C ALA A 96 20.72 10.27 14.59
N LYS A 97 20.74 11.52 15.11
CA LYS A 97 20.49 12.72 14.32
C LYS A 97 21.43 12.85 13.12
N GLY A 98 22.74 12.56 13.31
CA GLY A 98 23.77 12.68 12.27
C GLY A 98 23.94 11.45 11.37
N VAL A 99 23.25 10.34 11.63
CA VAL A 99 23.39 9.13 10.82
C VAL A 99 22.67 9.32 9.48
N ALA A 100 23.42 9.14 8.38
CA ALA A 100 22.90 9.25 7.03
C ALA A 100 22.04 8.03 6.67
N ALA A 101 20.90 8.27 6.02
CA ALA A 101 20.13 7.21 5.40
C ALA A 101 20.83 6.70 4.14
N LEU A 102 20.63 5.42 3.80
CA LEU A 102 21.06 4.90 2.51
C LEU A 102 20.31 5.63 1.40
N LYS A 103 21.00 5.97 0.32
CA LYS A 103 20.37 6.59 -0.84
C LYS A 103 19.45 5.55 -1.50
N VAL A 104 18.16 5.79 -1.40
CA VAL A 104 17.15 4.97 -2.09
C VAL A 104 17.07 5.47 -3.53
N GLU A 105 17.46 4.65 -4.49
CA GLU A 105 17.17 4.94 -5.89
C GLU A 105 15.65 4.87 -6.10
N ARG A 106 15.07 5.99 -6.49
CA ARG A 106 13.66 6.05 -6.88
C ARG A 106 13.53 5.44 -8.27
N ARG A 107 13.20 4.15 -8.34
CA ARG A 107 12.74 3.56 -9.59
C ARG A 107 11.33 4.05 -9.87
N PHE A 108 11.05 4.37 -11.11
CA PHE A 108 9.66 4.61 -11.52
C PHE A 108 8.88 3.32 -11.30
N PRO A 109 7.64 3.40 -10.77
CA PRO A 109 6.80 2.23 -10.63
C PRO A 109 6.62 1.53 -11.98
N GLU A 110 6.67 0.23 -12.01
CA GLU A 110 6.29 -0.54 -13.19
C GLU A 110 4.81 -0.30 -13.48
N ILE A 111 4.49 -0.15 -14.74
CA ILE A 111 3.14 0.10 -15.25
C ILE A 111 2.83 -0.99 -16.26
N LEU A 112 1.67 -1.59 -16.13
CA LEU A 112 1.16 -2.52 -17.14
C LEU A 112 0.59 -1.71 -18.31
N THR A 113 0.80 -2.19 -19.52
CA THR A 113 0.09 -1.69 -20.70
C THR A 113 -1.37 -2.12 -20.67
N GLY A 114 -2.26 -1.49 -21.45
CA GLY A 114 -3.66 -1.91 -21.53
C GLY A 114 -3.81 -3.38 -21.89
N LYS A 115 -3.01 -3.90 -22.84
CA LYS A 115 -3.02 -5.32 -23.22
C LYS A 115 -2.57 -6.25 -22.11
N GLU A 116 -1.57 -5.86 -21.32
CA GLU A 116 -1.13 -6.65 -20.16
C GLU A 116 -2.18 -6.67 -19.05
N VAL A 117 -2.90 -5.55 -18.87
CA VAL A 117 -4.03 -5.49 -17.92
C VAL A 117 -5.16 -6.40 -18.37
N GLU A 118 -5.61 -6.31 -19.62
CA GLU A 118 -6.64 -7.18 -20.18
C GLU A 118 -6.23 -8.65 -20.02
N LEU A 119 -5.02 -9.01 -20.45
CA LEU A 119 -4.49 -10.36 -20.30
C LEU A 119 -4.51 -10.83 -18.85
N PHE A 120 -4.18 -9.97 -17.89
CA PHE A 120 -4.17 -10.30 -16.47
C PHE A 120 -5.58 -10.46 -15.89
N LEU A 121 -6.51 -9.57 -16.23
CA LEU A 121 -7.89 -9.60 -15.76
C LEU A 121 -8.69 -10.78 -16.33
N ASP A 122 -8.32 -11.29 -17.50
CA ASP A 122 -8.94 -12.43 -18.15
C ASP A 122 -8.46 -13.80 -17.61
N GLN A 123 -7.44 -13.83 -16.72
CA GLN A 123 -6.96 -15.11 -16.20
C GLN A 123 -7.95 -15.84 -15.29
N PRO A 124 -8.69 -15.19 -14.38
CA PRO A 124 -9.68 -15.90 -13.57
C PRO A 124 -10.82 -16.46 -14.43
N ARG A 125 -10.87 -17.77 -14.54
CA ARG A 125 -12.00 -18.42 -15.23
C ARG A 125 -13.22 -18.49 -14.32
N CYS A 126 -14.33 -17.91 -14.76
CA CYS A 126 -15.61 -17.93 -14.04
C CYS A 126 -16.33 -19.29 -14.21
N VAL A 127 -15.71 -20.37 -13.76
CA VAL A 127 -16.25 -21.73 -13.80
C VAL A 127 -16.54 -22.30 -12.41
N ASP A 128 -16.00 -21.69 -11.37
CA ASP A 128 -16.21 -22.03 -9.97
C ASP A 128 -16.29 -20.77 -9.09
N ALA A 129 -16.70 -20.94 -7.85
CA ALA A 129 -16.88 -19.86 -6.90
C ALA A 129 -15.59 -19.03 -6.68
N LYS A 130 -14.42 -19.68 -6.72
CA LYS A 130 -13.13 -19.03 -6.58
C LYS A 130 -12.86 -18.12 -7.78
N GLY A 131 -13.08 -18.61 -9.00
CA GLY A 131 -12.84 -17.86 -10.24
C GLY A 131 -13.72 -16.61 -10.32
N TYR A 132 -15.01 -16.71 -10.03
CA TYR A 132 -15.93 -15.56 -10.00
C TYR A 132 -15.50 -14.52 -8.96
N ARG A 133 -15.17 -14.95 -7.74
CA ARG A 133 -14.69 -14.03 -6.69
C ARG A 133 -13.40 -13.33 -7.11
N ASP A 134 -12.42 -14.08 -7.57
CA ASP A 134 -11.11 -13.54 -7.93
C ASP A 134 -11.22 -12.57 -9.11
N HIS A 135 -12.03 -12.89 -10.11
CA HIS A 135 -12.33 -12.00 -11.23
C HIS A 135 -12.97 -10.69 -10.75
N ALA A 136 -14.01 -10.75 -9.91
CA ALA A 136 -14.65 -9.56 -9.36
C ALA A 136 -13.70 -8.70 -8.53
N MET A 137 -12.79 -9.32 -7.74
CA MET A 137 -11.79 -8.60 -6.97
C MET A 137 -10.78 -7.86 -7.85
N LEU A 138 -10.27 -8.50 -8.89
CA LEU A 138 -9.28 -7.92 -9.79
C LEU A 138 -9.90 -6.80 -10.65
N GLU A 139 -11.10 -7.03 -11.18
CA GLU A 139 -11.87 -6.04 -11.91
C GLU A 139 -12.14 -4.80 -11.05
N LEU A 140 -12.63 -4.97 -9.82
CA LEU A 140 -12.89 -3.85 -8.93
C LEU A 140 -11.61 -3.06 -8.58
N LEU A 141 -10.51 -3.77 -8.30
CA LEU A 141 -9.25 -3.11 -7.98
C LEU A 141 -8.76 -2.24 -9.15
N TYR A 142 -8.84 -2.76 -10.37
CA TYR A 142 -8.43 -2.00 -11.55
C TYR A 142 -9.43 -0.91 -11.92
N ALA A 143 -10.74 -1.15 -11.78
CA ALA A 143 -11.77 -0.14 -12.06
C ALA A 143 -11.65 1.10 -11.18
N THR A 144 -11.16 0.95 -9.96
CA THR A 144 -11.22 2.00 -8.94
C THR A 144 -9.86 2.50 -8.49
N GLY A 145 -8.83 1.71 -8.69
CA GLY A 145 -7.48 1.99 -8.17
C GLY A 145 -7.41 2.12 -6.65
N ILE A 146 -8.37 1.59 -5.89
CA ILE A 146 -8.36 1.64 -4.42
C ILE A 146 -7.18 0.87 -3.83
N ARG A 147 -6.85 1.14 -2.57
CA ARG A 147 -5.82 0.37 -1.84
C ARG A 147 -6.34 -1.02 -1.49
N VAL A 148 -5.44 -2.02 -1.40
CA VAL A 148 -5.83 -3.37 -0.93
C VAL A 148 -6.54 -3.34 0.41
N SER A 149 -6.08 -2.48 1.33
CA SER A 149 -6.74 -2.35 2.62
C SER A 149 -8.18 -1.85 2.50
N GLU A 150 -8.45 -0.97 1.54
CA GLU A 150 -9.79 -0.49 1.25
C GLU A 150 -10.61 -1.59 0.58
N LEU A 151 -10.05 -2.28 -0.43
CA LEU A 151 -10.69 -3.40 -1.12
C LEU A 151 -11.19 -4.49 -0.16
N ILE A 152 -10.33 -4.93 0.76
CA ILE A 152 -10.70 -6.01 1.69
C ILE A 152 -11.59 -5.55 2.85
N SER A 153 -11.67 -4.25 3.12
CA SER A 153 -12.56 -3.69 4.15
C SER A 153 -13.94 -3.30 3.62
N LEU A 154 -14.18 -3.36 2.30
CA LEU A 154 -15.50 -3.10 1.75
C LEU A 154 -16.52 -4.11 2.29
N ASP A 155 -17.69 -3.59 2.61
CA ASP A 155 -18.89 -4.38 2.87
C ASP A 155 -19.79 -4.44 1.63
N GLU A 156 -20.72 -5.39 1.58
CA GLU A 156 -21.65 -5.51 0.46
C GLU A 156 -22.46 -4.22 0.25
N GLY A 157 -22.86 -3.56 1.35
CA GLY A 157 -23.59 -2.29 1.33
C GLY A 157 -22.82 -1.09 0.78
N ASP A 158 -21.51 -1.21 0.59
CA ASP A 158 -20.69 -0.17 -0.03
C ASP A 158 -20.75 -0.19 -1.56
N CYS A 159 -21.37 -1.23 -2.14
CA CYS A 159 -21.45 -1.44 -3.57
C CYS A 159 -22.87 -1.14 -4.09
N SER A 160 -23.01 -0.08 -4.89
CA SER A 160 -24.26 0.25 -5.57
C SER A 160 -24.20 -0.19 -7.04
N LEU A 161 -24.59 -1.44 -7.30
CA LEU A 161 -24.55 -2.01 -8.66
C LEU A 161 -25.52 -1.30 -9.62
N SER A 162 -26.72 -0.90 -9.11
CA SER A 162 -27.72 -0.22 -9.92
C SER A 162 -27.30 1.19 -10.35
N ALA A 163 -26.53 1.87 -9.50
CA ALA A 163 -26.00 3.20 -9.78
C ALA A 163 -24.56 3.15 -10.33
N GLY A 164 -23.91 1.98 -10.37
CA GLY A 164 -22.59 1.78 -10.94
C GLY A 164 -21.46 2.46 -10.20
N PHE A 165 -21.46 2.41 -8.88
CA PHE A 165 -20.37 2.97 -8.06
C PHE A 165 -20.10 2.15 -6.80
N ILE A 166 -18.91 2.37 -6.20
CA ILE A 166 -18.62 1.99 -4.82
C ILE A 166 -18.42 3.22 -3.95
N ARG A 167 -18.74 3.05 -2.67
CA ARG A 167 -18.43 3.97 -1.60
C ARG A 167 -17.19 3.46 -0.85
N CYS A 168 -16.19 4.30 -0.72
CA CYS A 168 -14.92 3.92 -0.11
C CYS A 168 -14.54 4.94 0.97
N GLU A 169 -14.31 4.48 2.19
CA GLU A 169 -13.86 5.31 3.30
C GLU A 169 -12.35 5.15 3.53
N SER A 170 -11.67 6.26 3.77
CA SER A 170 -10.27 6.28 4.16
C SER A 170 -9.99 7.46 5.09
N LYS A 171 -9.47 7.17 6.29
CA LYS A 171 -9.13 8.18 7.31
C LYS A 171 -10.30 9.12 7.63
N GLY A 172 -11.51 8.59 7.77
CA GLY A 172 -12.72 9.36 8.07
C GLY A 172 -13.24 10.21 6.91
N LYS A 173 -12.72 10.01 5.69
CA LYS A 173 -13.21 10.65 4.46
C LYS A 173 -13.81 9.62 3.55
N GLU A 174 -15.06 9.81 3.22
CA GLU A 174 -15.80 9.01 2.26
C GLU A 174 -15.60 9.55 0.84
N ARG A 175 -15.53 8.65 -0.15
CA ARG A 175 -15.51 8.99 -1.57
C ARG A 175 -16.29 7.98 -2.38
N ILE A 176 -16.92 8.47 -3.43
CA ILE A 176 -17.67 7.66 -4.40
C ILE A 176 -16.79 7.49 -5.64
N ILE A 177 -16.64 6.24 -6.09
CA ILE A 177 -15.82 5.90 -7.25
C ILE A 177 -16.70 5.15 -8.25
N PRO A 178 -16.85 5.68 -9.49
CA PRO A 178 -17.66 5.04 -10.52
C PRO A 178 -17.02 3.73 -11.00
N LEU A 179 -17.87 2.83 -11.48
CA LEU A 179 -17.50 1.54 -12.05
C LEU A 179 -17.85 1.48 -13.52
N TYR A 180 -16.98 0.90 -14.34
CA TYR A 180 -17.31 0.61 -15.72
C TYR A 180 -18.17 -0.68 -15.81
N PRO A 181 -18.90 -0.90 -16.94
CA PRO A 181 -19.90 -1.96 -17.05
C PRO A 181 -19.38 -3.37 -16.79
N ALA A 182 -18.15 -3.70 -17.22
CA ALA A 182 -17.57 -5.02 -16.97
C ALA A 182 -17.33 -5.29 -15.47
N ALA A 183 -16.85 -4.29 -14.73
CA ALA A 183 -16.67 -4.38 -13.27
C ALA A 183 -18.03 -4.54 -12.55
N VAL A 184 -19.06 -3.80 -12.98
CA VAL A 184 -20.43 -3.94 -12.44
C VAL A 184 -20.94 -5.35 -12.69
N LYS A 185 -20.74 -5.90 -13.89
CA LYS A 185 -21.15 -7.26 -14.24
C LYS A 185 -20.43 -8.29 -13.38
N ALA A 186 -19.11 -8.23 -13.29
CA ALA A 186 -18.32 -9.17 -12.50
C ALA A 186 -18.71 -9.16 -11.02
N LEU A 187 -18.95 -7.96 -10.45
CA LEU A 187 -19.47 -7.82 -9.08
C LEU A 187 -20.88 -8.38 -8.93
N SER A 188 -21.76 -8.12 -9.91
CA SER A 188 -23.13 -8.63 -9.88
C SER A 188 -23.18 -10.17 -9.88
N ASP A 189 -22.41 -10.79 -10.78
CA ASP A 189 -22.30 -12.24 -10.89
C ASP A 189 -21.77 -12.85 -9.58
N TYR A 190 -20.74 -12.22 -8.98
CA TYR A 190 -20.18 -12.66 -7.71
C TYR A 190 -21.16 -12.47 -6.53
N ILE A 191 -21.71 -11.26 -6.35
CA ILE A 191 -22.53 -10.92 -5.18
C ILE A 191 -23.82 -11.72 -5.15
N LYS A 192 -24.50 -11.86 -6.31
CA LYS A 192 -25.82 -12.50 -6.37
C LYS A 192 -25.75 -14.02 -6.38
N ASP A 193 -24.82 -14.56 -7.16
CA ASP A 193 -24.85 -15.99 -7.49
C ASP A 193 -23.80 -16.81 -6.72
N VAL A 194 -22.71 -16.20 -6.29
CA VAL A 194 -21.54 -16.92 -5.74
C VAL A 194 -21.31 -16.63 -4.26
N ARG A 195 -21.30 -15.35 -3.87
CA ARG A 195 -21.04 -14.96 -2.48
C ARG A 195 -21.93 -15.67 -1.47
N PRO A 196 -23.25 -15.78 -1.66
CA PRO A 196 -24.12 -16.49 -0.71
C PRO A 196 -23.75 -17.95 -0.48
N GLN A 197 -23.15 -18.60 -1.49
CA GLN A 197 -22.71 -20.00 -1.38
C GLN A 197 -21.38 -20.14 -0.62
N LEU A 198 -20.60 -19.07 -0.50
CA LEU A 198 -19.31 -19.06 0.17
C LEU A 198 -19.41 -18.68 1.65
N LEU A 199 -20.47 -17.97 2.07
CA LEU A 199 -20.62 -17.48 3.43
C LEU A 199 -20.66 -18.63 4.44
N ALA A 200 -19.81 -18.56 5.47
CA ALA A 200 -19.90 -19.43 6.64
C ALA A 200 -20.94 -18.90 7.64
N ASP A 201 -21.03 -17.59 7.76
CA ASP A 201 -22.00 -16.87 8.58
C ASP A 201 -22.87 -15.98 7.68
N PRO A 202 -24.19 -16.16 7.64
CA PRO A 202 -25.10 -15.29 6.88
C PRO A 202 -25.02 -13.81 7.25
N GLU A 203 -24.58 -13.48 8.47
CA GLU A 203 -24.42 -12.10 8.96
C GLU A 203 -23.08 -11.45 8.56
N GLU A 204 -22.19 -12.19 7.87
CA GLU A 204 -20.91 -11.62 7.39
C GLU A 204 -21.19 -10.54 6.35
N THR A 205 -20.78 -9.31 6.65
CA THR A 205 -21.00 -8.13 5.80
C THR A 205 -19.93 -7.94 4.73
N ALA A 206 -18.76 -8.58 4.87
CA ALA A 206 -17.65 -8.41 3.93
C ALA A 206 -18.08 -8.62 2.48
N LEU A 207 -17.75 -7.67 1.62
CA LEU A 207 -17.98 -7.81 0.18
C LEU A 207 -17.25 -9.04 -0.36
N PHE A 208 -15.97 -9.20 -0.03
CA PHE A 208 -15.16 -10.33 -0.48
C PHE A 208 -14.78 -11.25 0.66
N VAL A 209 -15.14 -12.53 0.51
CA VAL A 209 -14.84 -13.59 1.47
C VAL A 209 -13.82 -14.58 0.91
N ASN A 210 -13.08 -15.22 1.81
CA ASN A 210 -12.20 -16.34 1.48
C ASN A 210 -13.00 -17.64 1.26
N MET A 211 -12.33 -18.76 0.99
CA MET A 211 -13.01 -20.04 0.78
C MET A 211 -13.55 -20.67 2.07
N ASN A 212 -13.29 -20.07 3.23
CA ASN A 212 -13.88 -20.46 4.52
C ASN A 212 -15.11 -19.57 4.86
N GLY A 213 -15.49 -18.66 3.98
CA GLY A 213 -16.62 -17.76 4.20
C GLY A 213 -16.36 -16.56 5.09
N GLU A 214 -15.10 -16.29 5.42
CA GLU A 214 -14.66 -15.15 6.24
C GLU A 214 -14.09 -14.02 5.37
N ARG A 215 -14.06 -12.79 5.88
CA ARG A 215 -13.49 -11.64 5.19
C ARG A 215 -12.10 -11.94 4.60
N MET A 216 -11.89 -11.54 3.35
CA MET A 216 -10.61 -11.72 2.65
C MET A 216 -9.47 -10.99 3.36
N SER A 217 -8.34 -11.68 3.55
CA SER A 217 -7.14 -11.08 4.11
C SER A 217 -6.24 -10.45 3.03
N ARG A 218 -5.37 -9.49 3.44
CA ARG A 218 -4.33 -8.94 2.55
C ARG A 218 -3.43 -10.01 1.96
N GLN A 219 -3.03 -11.00 2.77
CA GLN A 219 -2.16 -12.09 2.31
C GLN A 219 -2.90 -12.99 1.32
N GLY A 220 -4.20 -13.26 1.57
CA GLY A 220 -5.05 -14.00 0.64
C GLY A 220 -5.12 -13.32 -0.71
N PHE A 221 -5.42 -12.03 -0.73
CA PHE A 221 -5.49 -11.26 -1.98
C PHE A 221 -4.13 -11.16 -2.68
N TRP A 222 -3.04 -10.98 -1.94
CA TRP A 222 -1.70 -10.98 -2.53
C TRP A 222 -1.37 -12.30 -3.24
N LYS A 223 -1.75 -13.45 -2.65
CA LYS A 223 -1.59 -14.77 -3.28
C LYS A 223 -2.41 -14.89 -4.57
N ILE A 224 -3.62 -14.33 -4.59
CA ILE A 224 -4.48 -14.27 -5.80
C ILE A 224 -3.75 -13.52 -6.92
N VAL A 225 -3.24 -12.32 -6.63
CA VAL A 225 -2.51 -11.51 -7.62
C VAL A 225 -1.31 -12.26 -8.18
N LYS A 226 -0.50 -12.90 -7.31
CA LYS A 226 0.68 -13.66 -7.76
C LYS A 226 0.32 -14.88 -8.58
N HIS A 227 -0.71 -15.61 -8.19
CA HIS A 227 -1.20 -16.77 -8.94
C HIS A 227 -1.60 -16.38 -10.38
N TYR A 228 -2.37 -15.31 -10.55
CA TYR A 228 -2.80 -14.88 -11.88
C TYR A 228 -1.69 -14.18 -12.67
N GLN A 229 -0.71 -13.57 -12.01
CA GLN A 229 0.52 -13.09 -12.66
C GLN A 229 1.29 -14.25 -13.32
N GLU A 230 1.47 -15.36 -12.58
CA GLU A 230 2.14 -16.55 -13.10
C GLU A 230 1.38 -17.16 -14.29
N MET A 231 0.03 -17.24 -14.17
CA MET A 231 -0.80 -17.74 -15.27
C MET A 231 -0.75 -16.87 -16.52
N ALA A 232 -0.71 -15.55 -16.36
CA ALA A 232 -0.63 -14.59 -17.46
C ALA A 232 0.76 -14.56 -18.11
N GLN A 233 1.78 -15.15 -17.51
CA GLN A 233 3.17 -15.13 -17.97
C GLN A 233 3.70 -13.71 -18.25
N ILE A 234 3.32 -12.76 -17.40
CA ILE A 234 3.78 -11.37 -17.50
C ILE A 234 5.07 -11.24 -16.68
N ASP A 235 6.17 -10.85 -17.34
CA ASP A 235 7.51 -10.74 -16.71
C ASP A 235 7.61 -9.62 -15.67
N LYS A 236 6.69 -8.64 -15.70
CA LYS A 236 6.65 -7.53 -14.74
C LYS A 236 6.18 -8.02 -13.38
N ASP A 237 6.74 -7.44 -12.29
CA ASP A 237 6.28 -7.73 -10.93
C ASP A 237 4.91 -7.08 -10.65
N ILE A 238 3.84 -7.87 -10.84
CA ILE A 238 2.48 -7.40 -10.59
C ILE A 238 2.19 -7.42 -9.09
N THR A 239 1.92 -6.25 -8.57
CA THR A 239 1.44 -6.02 -7.21
C THR A 239 0.13 -5.23 -7.27
N PRO A 240 -0.64 -5.19 -6.19
CA PRO A 240 -1.78 -4.29 -6.13
C PRO A 240 -1.42 -2.81 -6.36
N HIS A 241 -0.21 -2.42 -5.99
CA HIS A 241 0.31 -1.07 -6.29
C HIS A 241 0.57 -0.87 -7.78
N THR A 242 1.09 -1.90 -8.47
CA THR A 242 1.30 -1.88 -9.92
C THR A 242 -0.04 -1.67 -10.65
N LEU A 243 -1.10 -2.42 -10.28
CA LEU A 243 -2.45 -2.24 -10.85
C LEU A 243 -3.01 -0.84 -10.58
N ARG A 244 -2.87 -0.34 -9.36
CA ARG A 244 -3.31 1.02 -9.01
C ARG A 244 -2.52 2.11 -9.78
N HIS A 245 -1.22 1.93 -9.99
CA HIS A 245 -0.42 2.86 -10.80
C HIS A 245 -0.82 2.81 -12.27
N SER A 246 -1.07 1.60 -12.81
CA SER A 246 -1.55 1.43 -14.18
C SER A 246 -2.91 2.09 -14.39
N PHE A 247 -3.86 1.91 -13.46
CA PHE A 247 -5.14 2.62 -13.45
C PHE A 247 -4.95 4.14 -13.57
N ALA A 248 -4.13 4.73 -12.70
CA ALA A 248 -3.91 6.18 -12.69
C ALA A 248 -3.27 6.69 -13.99
N VAL A 249 -2.28 5.95 -14.52
CA VAL A 249 -1.61 6.32 -15.77
C VAL A 249 -2.55 6.19 -16.95
N HIS A 250 -3.32 5.09 -17.05
CA HIS A 250 -4.26 4.89 -18.14
C HIS A 250 -5.35 5.96 -18.17
N LEU A 251 -5.88 6.37 -17.00
CA LEU A 251 -6.82 7.49 -16.95
C LEU A 251 -6.18 8.80 -17.45
N LEU A 252 -4.95 9.09 -17.04
CA LEU A 252 -4.22 10.26 -17.50
C LEU A 252 -3.97 10.21 -19.00
N GLU A 253 -3.51 9.08 -19.54
CA GLU A 253 -3.26 8.89 -20.97
C GLU A 253 -4.52 9.07 -21.81
N ASN A 254 -5.68 8.77 -21.22
CA ASN A 254 -7.00 8.99 -21.84
C ASN A 254 -7.60 10.38 -21.53
N GLY A 255 -6.83 11.30 -20.96
CA GLY A 255 -7.21 12.71 -20.82
C GLY A 255 -7.93 13.06 -19.52
N ALA A 256 -7.99 12.17 -18.55
CA ALA A 256 -8.57 12.50 -17.25
C ALA A 256 -7.76 13.57 -16.50
N ASP A 257 -8.45 14.46 -15.80
CA ASP A 257 -7.80 15.46 -14.95
C ASP A 257 -7.08 14.84 -13.74
N LEU A 258 -5.89 15.34 -13.44
CA LEU A 258 -5.06 14.85 -12.34
C LEU A 258 -5.76 15.00 -10.99
N ARG A 259 -6.58 16.05 -10.79
CA ARG A 259 -7.33 16.26 -9.55
C ARG A 259 -8.42 15.21 -9.37
N ALA A 260 -9.16 14.89 -10.45
CA ALA A 260 -10.17 13.84 -10.40
C ALA A 260 -9.56 12.49 -10.01
N ILE A 261 -8.40 12.14 -10.59
CA ILE A 261 -7.67 10.93 -10.24
C ILE A 261 -7.21 10.97 -8.78
N GLN A 262 -6.73 12.10 -8.31
CA GLN A 262 -6.31 12.29 -6.91
C GLN A 262 -7.48 12.02 -5.94
N GLU A 263 -8.66 12.53 -6.23
CA GLU A 263 -9.87 12.30 -5.45
C GLU A 263 -10.27 10.82 -5.46
N MET A 264 -10.32 10.19 -6.64
CA MET A 264 -10.62 8.75 -6.77
C MET A 264 -9.63 7.89 -5.98
N LEU A 265 -8.35 8.21 -6.03
CA LEU A 265 -7.30 7.48 -5.32
C LEU A 265 -7.27 7.79 -3.81
N GLY A 266 -7.94 8.84 -3.32
CA GLY A 266 -7.90 9.25 -1.91
C GLY A 266 -6.51 9.64 -1.45
N HIS A 267 -5.77 10.40 -2.28
CA HIS A 267 -4.48 10.96 -1.90
C HIS A 267 -4.69 12.24 -1.08
N ALA A 268 -4.27 12.23 0.17
CA ALA A 268 -4.34 13.39 1.05
C ALA A 268 -3.40 14.53 0.62
N ASP A 269 -2.34 14.21 -0.14
CA ASP A 269 -1.32 15.14 -0.60
C ASP A 269 -1.02 14.96 -2.09
N ILE A 270 -0.93 16.07 -2.80
CA ILE A 270 -0.54 16.17 -4.21
C ILE A 270 0.82 15.51 -4.48
N SER A 271 1.74 15.54 -3.51
CA SER A 271 3.06 14.91 -3.63
C SER A 271 2.99 13.41 -3.97
N SER A 272 1.97 12.71 -3.48
CA SER A 272 1.73 11.29 -3.82
C SER A 272 1.32 11.09 -5.28
N THR A 273 0.80 12.14 -5.93
CA THR A 273 0.36 12.13 -7.34
C THR A 273 1.43 12.71 -8.26
N GLN A 274 2.47 13.36 -7.70
CA GLN A 274 3.59 13.91 -8.48
C GLN A 274 4.38 12.87 -9.27
N ILE A 275 4.31 11.59 -8.88
CA ILE A 275 4.90 10.50 -9.66
C ILE A 275 4.33 10.40 -11.08
N TYR A 276 3.11 10.91 -11.29
CA TYR A 276 2.43 10.94 -12.61
C TYR A 276 2.68 12.22 -13.40
N THR A 277 3.41 13.19 -12.85
CA THR A 277 3.66 14.50 -13.52
C THR A 277 4.38 14.34 -14.85
N HIS A 278 5.20 13.28 -15.00
CA HIS A 278 5.88 13.00 -16.27
C HIS A 278 4.90 12.62 -17.40
N VAL A 279 3.80 11.92 -17.06
CA VAL A 279 2.74 11.57 -18.01
C VAL A 279 2.02 12.83 -18.46
N VAL A 280 1.66 13.71 -17.52
CA VAL A 280 1.03 15.02 -17.83
C VAL A 280 1.93 15.87 -18.72
N LYS A 281 3.24 15.95 -18.43
CA LYS A 281 4.20 16.69 -19.25
C LYS A 281 4.31 16.14 -20.67
N LYS A 282 4.29 14.82 -20.83
CA LYS A 282 4.30 14.17 -22.14
C LYS A 282 3.03 14.54 -22.92
N GLN A 283 1.86 14.41 -22.32
CA GLN A 283 0.59 14.78 -22.95
C GLN A 283 0.53 16.25 -23.36
N LEU A 284 0.95 17.17 -22.48
CA LEU A 284 0.99 18.60 -22.81
C LEU A 284 1.90 18.86 -24.02
N ARG A 285 3.04 18.20 -24.10
CA ARG A 285 3.94 18.29 -25.24
C ARG A 285 3.29 17.75 -26.53
N ASP A 286 2.63 16.60 -26.46
CA ASP A 286 1.97 15.96 -27.59
C ASP A 286 0.77 16.81 -28.10
N ILE A 287 -0.02 17.36 -27.15
CA ILE A 287 -1.13 18.27 -27.47
C ILE A 287 -0.58 19.56 -28.08
N TYR A 288 0.47 20.14 -27.49
CA TYR A 288 1.09 21.35 -28.02
C TYR A 288 1.60 21.13 -29.45
N GLN A 289 2.33 20.04 -29.71
CA GLN A 289 2.83 19.72 -31.05
C GLN A 289 1.73 19.48 -32.06
N LYS A 290 0.58 18.92 -31.62
CA LYS A 290 -0.57 18.69 -32.54
C LYS A 290 -1.43 19.93 -32.76
N ALA A 291 -1.53 20.80 -31.78
CA ALA A 291 -2.48 21.92 -31.80
C ALA A 291 -1.85 23.28 -32.08
N HIS A 292 -0.55 23.45 -31.86
CA HIS A 292 0.09 24.74 -32.05
C HIS A 292 0.49 24.95 -33.52
N PRO A 293 0.05 26.07 -34.16
CA PRO A 293 0.25 26.31 -35.61
C PRO A 293 1.72 26.40 -36.07
N ARG A 294 2.66 26.46 -35.12
CA ARG A 294 4.11 26.57 -35.37
C ARG A 294 4.94 25.53 -34.61
N ALA A 295 4.32 24.44 -34.11
CA ALA A 295 5.06 23.34 -33.47
C ALA A 295 5.61 22.37 -34.52
#